data_aa6a6c74cdda6e4c19cbcfc0b2fc7ee5
#
_entry.id   aa6a6c74cdda6e4c19cbcfc0b2fc7ee5
#
_cell.length_a   1.000
_cell.length_b   1.000
_cell.length_c   1.000
_cell.angle_alpha   90.00
_cell.angle_beta   90.00
_cell.angle_gamma   90.00
#
_symmetry.space_group_name_H-M   'P 1'
#
loop_
_entity.id
_entity.type
_entity.pdbx_description
1 polymer ?
#
loop_
_entity_poly.entity_id
_entity_poly.type
_entity_poly.pdbx_seq_one_letter_code
_entity_poly.pdbx_strand_id
1 'polypeptide(L)'
;QEPGLRRAPNATYTGTRPNHRVIPALKWSLDSLGPRVFLVGSDYVWPHSINAIMSDVLPALGATLVGEEYVFFGSADVQNAVDTIVRARPDVIISSVVGESNIAFYKALHDAGLTPEKVPVVSVSIGEEELRTLSREDLAGQYLAWSYFQSMETAENATFVEAFRRRYGAERVTSDVIEGCLL
;
A
#
# COMPACT_ATOMS: atom_id res chain seq x y z
N GLN A 1 4.05 14.75 0.83
CA GLN A 1 5.31 14.65 1.59
C GLN A 1 5.19 15.42 2.88
N GLU A 2 5.41 14.79 3.98
CA GLU A 2 5.30 15.43 5.29
C GLU A 2 6.69 15.82 5.78
N PRO A 3 6.97 17.13 5.94
CA PRO A 3 8.23 17.59 6.50
C PRO A 3 8.24 17.42 8.04
N GLY A 4 8.01 16.22 8.53
CA GLY A 4 7.92 15.96 9.96
C GLY A 4 6.79 16.75 10.64
N LEU A 5 6.99 17.15 11.90
CA LEU A 5 6.00 17.90 12.69
C LEU A 5 6.00 19.43 12.44
N ARG A 6 6.69 19.90 11.40
CA ARG A 6 6.77 21.35 11.12
C ARG A 6 5.51 21.81 10.38
N ARG A 7 4.79 22.75 10.98
CA ARG A 7 3.72 23.49 10.31
C ARG A 7 4.32 24.56 9.40
N ALA A 8 3.99 24.50 8.12
CA ALA A 8 4.21 25.62 7.21
C ALA A 8 2.90 26.44 7.15
N PRO A 9 2.88 27.69 7.65
CA PRO A 9 1.63 28.48 7.75
C PRO A 9 0.98 28.76 6.39
N ASN A 10 1.76 28.67 5.31
CA ASN A 10 1.32 28.92 3.94
C ASN A 10 1.15 27.65 3.10
N ALA A 11 1.13 26.46 3.72
CA ALA A 11 0.94 25.19 3.03
C ALA A 11 -0.36 24.53 3.46
N THR A 12 -1.18 24.18 2.48
CA THR A 12 -2.35 23.32 2.66
C THR A 12 -2.02 21.92 2.14
N TYR A 13 -2.22 20.92 2.99
CA TYR A 13 -1.96 19.53 2.64
C TYR A 13 -3.29 18.85 2.27
N THR A 14 -3.47 18.53 1.00
CA THR A 14 -4.69 17.89 0.46
C THR A 14 -4.59 16.37 0.44
N GLY A 15 -3.38 15.81 0.57
CA GLY A 15 -3.15 14.36 0.60
C GLY A 15 -3.37 13.73 1.99
N THR A 16 -3.59 12.42 2.00
CA THR A 16 -3.71 11.64 3.24
C THR A 16 -2.40 11.55 4.00
N ARG A 17 -2.52 11.54 5.31
CA ARG A 17 -1.41 11.35 6.25
C ARG A 17 -1.39 9.89 6.75
N PRO A 18 -0.28 9.42 7.34
CA PRO A 18 -0.19 8.05 7.86
C PRO A 18 -1.32 7.66 8.82
N ASN A 19 -1.79 8.59 9.65
CA ASN A 19 -2.91 8.36 10.56
C ASN A 19 -4.28 8.20 9.86
N HIS A 20 -4.41 8.61 8.61
CA HIS A 20 -5.65 8.46 7.84
C HIS A 20 -5.71 7.13 7.07
N ARG A 21 -4.58 6.54 6.73
CA ARG A 21 -4.49 5.34 5.89
C ARG A 21 -3.64 4.24 6.52
N VAL A 22 -2.37 4.52 6.78
CA VAL A 22 -1.39 3.49 7.19
C VAL A 22 -1.73 2.90 8.56
N ILE A 23 -2.02 3.74 9.56
CA ILE A 23 -2.36 3.27 10.91
C ILE A 23 -3.70 2.52 10.96
N PRO A 24 -4.79 2.98 10.31
CA PRO A 24 -6.02 2.19 10.22
C PRO A 24 -5.81 0.84 9.50
N ALA A 25 -5.05 0.83 8.40
CA ALA A 25 -4.73 -0.42 7.69
C ALA A 25 -3.94 -1.39 8.57
N LEU A 26 -2.93 -0.89 9.30
CA LEU A 26 -2.17 -1.70 10.26
C LEU A 26 -3.07 -2.29 11.34
N LYS A 27 -3.91 -1.48 11.99
CA LYS A 27 -4.85 -1.96 13.02
C LYS A 27 -5.78 -3.04 12.49
N TRP A 28 -6.40 -2.79 11.34
CA TRP A 28 -7.26 -3.78 10.70
C TRP A 28 -6.51 -5.08 10.40
N SER A 29 -5.26 -4.99 9.93
CA SER A 29 -4.42 -6.16 9.67
C SER A 29 -4.16 -6.98 10.93
N LEU A 30 -3.88 -6.33 12.06
CA LEU A 30 -3.66 -7.01 13.33
C LEU A 30 -4.91 -7.72 13.84
N ASP A 31 -6.07 -7.07 13.72
CA ASP A 31 -7.35 -7.60 14.17
C ASP A 31 -7.83 -8.78 13.31
N SER A 32 -7.50 -8.76 12.00
CA SER A 32 -8.07 -9.68 11.01
C SER A 32 -7.11 -10.79 10.56
N LEU A 33 -5.79 -10.53 10.57
CA LEU A 33 -4.80 -11.40 9.93
C LEU A 33 -3.77 -11.97 10.90
N GLY A 34 -3.39 -11.20 11.93
CA GLY A 34 -2.50 -11.68 13.00
C GLY A 34 -1.42 -10.68 13.42
N PRO A 35 -0.74 -10.96 14.56
CA PRO A 35 0.14 -10.00 15.21
C PRO A 35 1.59 -10.00 14.70
N ARG A 36 1.99 -10.92 13.84
CA ARG A 36 3.36 -11.01 13.32
C ARG A 36 3.47 -10.27 11.99
N VAL A 37 3.96 -9.04 12.04
CA VAL A 37 3.98 -8.13 10.90
C VAL A 37 5.36 -8.10 10.24
N PHE A 38 5.42 -8.21 8.92
CA PHE A 38 6.59 -7.90 8.11
C PHE A 38 6.35 -6.61 7.32
N LEU A 39 7.32 -5.71 7.33
CA LEU A 39 7.27 -4.46 6.57
C LEU A 39 8.16 -4.56 5.35
N VAL A 40 7.64 -4.19 4.18
CA VAL A 40 8.44 -4.09 2.96
C VAL A 40 8.12 -2.79 2.25
N GLY A 41 9.14 -2.11 1.73
CA GLY A 41 8.96 -0.85 1.02
C GLY A 41 9.93 -0.64 -0.11
N SER A 42 9.66 0.32 -0.97
CA SER A 42 10.67 0.82 -1.89
C SER A 42 11.67 1.70 -1.14
N ASP A 43 12.94 1.64 -1.56
CA ASP A 43 14.04 2.33 -0.89
C ASP A 43 14.04 3.83 -1.21
N TYR A 44 13.17 4.58 -0.52
CA TYR A 44 13.14 6.05 -0.52
C TYR A 44 12.41 6.60 0.72
N VAL A 45 12.42 7.91 0.90
CA VAL A 45 12.03 8.57 2.16
C VAL A 45 10.64 8.20 2.69
N TRP A 46 9.64 8.02 1.84
CA TRP A 46 8.27 7.77 2.30
C TRP A 46 8.09 6.38 2.94
N PRO A 47 8.49 5.24 2.29
CA PRO A 47 8.43 3.93 2.91
C PRO A 47 9.22 3.85 4.22
N HIS A 48 10.44 4.40 4.25
CA HIS A 48 11.22 4.45 5.49
C HIS A 48 10.48 5.19 6.61
N SER A 49 9.85 6.33 6.29
CA SER A 49 9.11 7.13 7.27
C SER A 49 7.88 6.40 7.82
N ILE A 50 7.08 5.76 6.96
CA ILE A 50 5.88 5.05 7.42
C ILE A 50 6.22 3.74 8.13
N ASN A 51 7.27 3.03 7.71
CA ASN A 51 7.73 1.83 8.38
C ASN A 51 8.24 2.14 9.78
N ALA A 52 9.01 3.24 9.95
CA ALA A 52 9.41 3.70 11.28
C ALA A 52 8.20 4.01 12.18
N ILE A 53 7.17 4.70 11.64
CA ILE A 53 5.93 4.98 12.40
C ILE A 53 5.22 3.68 12.78
N MET A 54 5.11 2.70 11.87
CA MET A 54 4.48 1.41 12.16
C MET A 54 5.27 0.64 13.22
N SER A 55 6.60 0.60 13.09
CA SER A 55 7.48 -0.07 14.05
C SER A 55 7.35 0.49 15.46
N ASP A 56 7.21 1.82 15.57
CA ASP A 56 7.02 2.50 16.86
C ASP A 56 5.67 2.17 17.53
N VAL A 57 4.62 1.96 16.73
CA VAL A 57 3.27 1.71 17.29
C VAL A 57 2.95 0.22 17.49
N LEU A 58 3.61 -0.70 16.79
CA LEU A 58 3.36 -2.14 16.87
C LEU A 58 3.37 -2.70 18.30
N PRO A 59 4.37 -2.37 19.16
CA PRO A 59 4.41 -2.89 20.54
C PRO A 59 3.20 -2.44 21.37
N ALA A 60 2.75 -1.19 21.19
CA ALA A 60 1.58 -0.65 21.90
C ALA A 60 0.26 -1.31 21.42
N LEU A 61 0.26 -1.90 20.22
CA LEU A 61 -0.87 -2.65 19.66
C LEU A 61 -0.78 -4.16 19.97
N GLY A 62 0.21 -4.61 20.77
CA GLY A 62 0.40 -6.01 21.11
C GLY A 62 0.94 -6.87 19.97
N ALA A 63 1.57 -6.25 18.97
CA ALA A 63 2.08 -6.91 17.77
C ALA A 63 3.62 -6.92 17.72
N THR A 64 4.16 -7.77 16.86
CA THR A 64 5.61 -7.99 16.71
C THR A 64 6.03 -7.70 15.28
N LEU A 65 7.01 -6.82 15.11
CA LEU A 65 7.74 -6.69 13.86
C LEU A 65 8.69 -7.88 13.72
N VAL A 66 8.44 -8.73 12.71
CA VAL A 66 9.25 -9.94 12.48
C VAL A 66 10.32 -9.75 11.40
N GLY A 67 10.29 -8.65 10.70
CA GLY A 67 11.30 -8.25 9.72
C GLY A 67 10.90 -7.01 8.94
N GLU A 68 11.90 -6.41 8.33
CA GLU A 68 11.77 -5.22 7.50
C GLU A 68 12.78 -5.29 6.36
N GLU A 69 12.33 -5.02 5.13
CA GLU A 69 13.19 -5.03 3.94
C GLU A 69 12.81 -3.89 2.98
N TYR A 70 13.79 -3.47 2.20
CA TYR A 70 13.62 -2.43 1.20
C TYR A 70 14.09 -2.90 -0.18
N VAL A 71 13.30 -2.56 -1.20
CA VAL A 71 13.58 -2.86 -2.61
C VAL A 71 13.96 -1.56 -3.31
N PHE A 72 15.02 -1.56 -4.08
CA PHE A 72 15.39 -0.38 -4.86
C PHE A 72 14.25 0.02 -5.80
N PHE A 73 14.00 1.32 -5.85
CA PHE A 73 12.92 1.89 -6.65
C PHE A 73 13.06 1.49 -8.13
N GLY A 74 12.00 0.89 -8.70
CA GLY A 74 11.99 0.41 -10.08
C GLY A 74 12.77 -0.89 -10.33
N SER A 75 13.33 -1.51 -9.29
CA SER A 75 14.08 -2.76 -9.43
C SER A 75 13.16 -3.98 -9.54
N ALA A 76 13.56 -4.93 -10.36
CA ALA A 76 12.99 -6.27 -10.39
C ALA A 76 13.73 -7.24 -9.43
N ASP A 77 14.82 -6.82 -8.81
CA ASP A 77 15.57 -7.63 -7.84
C ASP A 77 14.90 -7.53 -6.47
N VAL A 78 13.98 -8.45 -6.22
CA VAL A 78 13.16 -8.55 -5.01
C VAL A 78 13.45 -9.83 -4.22
N GLN A 79 14.34 -10.69 -4.70
CA GLN A 79 14.52 -12.04 -4.17
C GLN A 79 14.98 -12.03 -2.72
N ASN A 80 15.90 -11.14 -2.35
CA ASN A 80 16.37 -11.03 -0.97
C ASN A 80 15.22 -10.70 0.01
N ALA A 81 14.34 -9.79 -0.37
CA ALA A 81 13.18 -9.44 0.44
C ALA A 81 12.23 -10.65 0.62
N VAL A 82 11.95 -11.37 -0.48
CA VAL A 82 11.09 -12.55 -0.43
C VAL A 82 11.72 -13.67 0.41
N ASP A 83 13.01 -13.94 0.27
CA ASP A 83 13.71 -14.93 1.08
C ASP A 83 13.68 -14.60 2.58
N THR A 84 13.79 -13.31 2.92
CA THR A 84 13.68 -12.83 4.31
C THR A 84 12.26 -13.00 4.84
N ILE A 85 11.23 -12.71 4.04
CA ILE A 85 9.83 -12.94 4.38
C ILE A 85 9.57 -14.43 4.67
N VAL A 86 10.05 -15.32 3.79
CA VAL A 86 9.91 -16.78 3.97
C VAL A 86 10.53 -17.23 5.30
N ARG A 87 11.71 -16.73 5.65
CA ARG A 87 12.39 -17.07 6.93
C ARG A 87 11.67 -16.49 8.14
N ALA A 88 11.13 -15.27 8.03
CA ALA A 88 10.47 -14.58 9.14
C ALA A 88 9.10 -15.17 9.49
N ARG A 89 8.43 -15.82 8.56
CA ARG A 89 7.09 -16.41 8.72
C ARG A 89 6.10 -15.43 9.36
N PRO A 90 5.82 -14.31 8.72
CA PRO A 90 4.84 -13.36 9.21
C PRO A 90 3.42 -13.89 9.06
N ASP A 91 2.48 -13.29 9.81
CA ASP A 91 1.04 -13.49 9.61
C ASP A 91 0.52 -12.57 8.50
N VAL A 92 1.15 -11.40 8.35
CA VAL A 92 0.79 -10.38 7.35
C VAL A 92 2.02 -9.59 6.90
N ILE A 93 2.03 -9.22 5.63
CA ILE A 93 3.01 -8.31 5.03
C ILE A 93 2.31 -6.95 4.80
N ILE A 94 2.86 -5.87 5.35
CA ILE A 94 2.45 -4.51 4.98
C ILE A 94 3.42 -3.99 3.93
N SER A 95 2.90 -3.73 2.73
CA SER A 95 3.71 -3.34 1.58
C SER A 95 3.53 -1.87 1.22
N SER A 96 4.64 -1.17 1.12
CA SER A 96 4.79 0.17 0.56
C SER A 96 5.71 0.19 -0.67
N VAL A 97 5.83 -0.94 -1.34
CA VAL A 97 6.50 -1.06 -2.64
C VAL A 97 5.69 -0.32 -3.69
N VAL A 98 6.35 0.45 -4.56
CA VAL A 98 5.69 1.28 -5.57
C VAL A 98 6.17 0.98 -6.99
N GLY A 99 5.33 1.30 -7.98
CA GLY A 99 5.65 1.22 -9.39
C GLY A 99 5.90 -0.21 -9.89
N GLU A 100 6.80 -0.33 -10.86
CA GLU A 100 7.08 -1.59 -11.56
C GLU A 100 7.68 -2.68 -10.65
N SER A 101 8.32 -2.31 -9.54
CA SER A 101 8.81 -3.28 -8.55
C SER A 101 7.71 -4.15 -7.97
N ASN A 102 6.45 -3.68 -7.95
CA ASN A 102 5.31 -4.48 -7.52
C ASN A 102 5.10 -5.72 -8.40
N ILE A 103 5.32 -5.62 -9.71
CA ILE A 103 5.15 -6.75 -10.65
C ILE A 103 6.08 -7.90 -10.24
N ALA A 104 7.36 -7.59 -10.04
CA ALA A 104 8.35 -8.57 -9.63
C ALA A 104 8.08 -9.10 -8.21
N PHE A 105 7.68 -8.23 -7.30
CA PHE A 105 7.45 -8.57 -5.89
C PHE A 105 6.27 -9.56 -5.73
N TYR A 106 5.09 -9.25 -6.28
CA TYR A 106 3.95 -10.14 -6.17
C TYR A 106 4.18 -11.46 -6.88
N LYS A 107 4.80 -11.44 -8.07
CA LYS A 107 5.19 -12.66 -8.76
C LYS A 107 6.14 -13.52 -7.92
N ALA A 108 7.18 -12.92 -7.33
CA ALA A 108 8.14 -13.65 -6.51
C ALA A 108 7.52 -14.22 -5.23
N LEU A 109 6.57 -13.53 -4.60
CA LEU A 109 5.78 -14.06 -3.48
C LEU A 109 4.97 -15.28 -3.92
N HIS A 110 4.26 -15.19 -5.04
CA HIS A 110 3.49 -16.30 -5.60
C HIS A 110 4.39 -17.51 -5.91
N ASP A 111 5.51 -17.30 -6.61
CA ASP A 111 6.48 -18.35 -6.95
C ASP A 111 7.10 -19.01 -5.70
N ALA A 112 7.24 -18.26 -4.60
CA ALA A 112 7.68 -18.78 -3.30
C ALA A 112 6.56 -19.49 -2.50
N GLY A 113 5.34 -19.56 -3.05
CA GLY A 113 4.18 -20.18 -2.42
C GLY A 113 3.62 -19.41 -1.23
N LEU A 114 3.91 -18.11 -1.15
CA LEU A 114 3.32 -17.15 -0.19
C LEU A 114 2.00 -16.61 -0.79
N THR A 115 1.00 -17.47 -0.79
CA THR A 115 -0.33 -17.12 -1.29
C THR A 115 -1.11 -16.29 -0.25
N PRO A 116 -2.15 -15.53 -0.65
CA PRO A 116 -2.94 -14.72 0.27
C PRO A 116 -3.56 -15.49 1.44
N GLU A 117 -3.86 -16.77 1.24
CA GLU A 117 -4.42 -17.66 2.28
C GLU A 117 -3.38 -18.02 3.36
N LYS A 118 -2.09 -17.94 3.02
CA LYS A 118 -1.00 -18.26 3.94
C LYS A 118 -0.41 -17.02 4.58
N VAL A 119 -0.07 -16.04 3.75
CA VAL A 119 0.56 -14.77 4.17
C VAL A 119 0.02 -13.65 3.29
N PRO A 120 -1.11 -13.03 3.67
CA PRO A 120 -1.69 -11.94 2.91
C PRO A 120 -0.80 -10.70 2.92
N VAL A 121 -0.83 -9.98 1.81
CA VAL A 121 -0.23 -8.64 1.68
C VAL A 121 -1.32 -7.58 1.82
N VAL A 122 -1.08 -6.58 2.65
CA VAL A 122 -1.85 -5.34 2.72
C VAL A 122 -1.00 -4.23 2.13
N SER A 123 -1.30 -3.83 0.90
CA SER A 123 -0.59 -2.74 0.24
C SER A 123 -1.17 -1.39 0.64
N VAL A 124 -0.28 -0.46 1.01
CA VAL A 124 -0.62 0.94 1.28
C VAL A 124 -0.10 1.88 0.17
N SER A 125 0.27 1.33 -0.98
CA SER A 125 0.91 2.06 -2.09
C SER A 125 0.35 1.72 -3.47
N ILE A 126 -0.66 0.86 -3.55
CA ILE A 126 -1.31 0.47 -4.81
C ILE A 126 -2.73 1.03 -4.82
N GLY A 127 -3.06 1.79 -5.86
CA GLY A 127 -4.42 2.20 -6.21
C GLY A 127 -4.97 1.40 -7.39
N GLU A 128 -6.17 1.76 -7.86
CA GLU A 128 -6.83 1.01 -8.95
C GLU A 128 -6.12 1.18 -10.31
N GLU A 129 -5.40 2.29 -10.53
CA GLU A 129 -4.65 2.48 -11.79
C GLU A 129 -3.51 1.46 -11.90
N GLU A 130 -2.79 1.21 -10.81
CA GLU A 130 -1.69 0.25 -10.78
C GLU A 130 -2.17 -1.19 -11.02
N LEU A 131 -3.42 -1.53 -10.66
CA LEU A 131 -3.99 -2.86 -10.90
C LEU A 131 -4.05 -3.23 -12.39
N ARG A 132 -4.00 -2.25 -13.29
CA ARG A 132 -4.01 -2.48 -14.74
C ARG A 132 -2.71 -3.10 -15.27
N THR A 133 -1.62 -2.92 -14.53
CA THR A 133 -0.28 -3.41 -14.89
C THR A 133 0.12 -4.67 -14.15
N LEU A 134 -0.59 -5.01 -13.08
CA LEU A 134 -0.30 -6.15 -12.23
C LEU A 134 -1.09 -7.39 -12.68
N SER A 135 -0.48 -8.56 -12.53
CA SER A 135 -1.15 -9.83 -12.83
C SER A 135 -2.31 -10.07 -11.87
N ARG A 136 -3.47 -10.39 -12.42
CA ARG A 136 -4.64 -10.77 -11.62
C ARG A 136 -4.38 -12.03 -10.80
N GLU A 137 -3.61 -12.97 -11.34
CA GLU A 137 -3.26 -14.23 -10.66
C GLU A 137 -2.43 -13.98 -9.41
N ASP A 138 -1.44 -13.06 -9.50
CA ASP A 138 -0.54 -12.75 -8.40
C ASP A 138 -1.22 -11.88 -7.31
N LEU A 139 -2.27 -11.13 -7.66
CA LEU A 139 -2.94 -10.20 -6.76
C LEU A 139 -4.25 -10.71 -6.16
N ALA A 140 -4.88 -11.71 -6.74
CA ALA A 140 -6.20 -12.18 -6.29
C ALA A 140 -6.13 -12.62 -4.82
N GLY A 141 -6.98 -12.01 -3.96
CA GLY A 141 -7.01 -12.29 -2.53
C GLY A 141 -6.11 -11.39 -1.66
N GLN A 142 -5.30 -10.53 -2.27
CA GLN A 142 -4.53 -9.52 -1.53
C GLN A 142 -5.39 -8.30 -1.16
N TYR A 143 -4.93 -7.50 -0.20
CA TYR A 143 -5.65 -6.34 0.31
C TYR A 143 -4.98 -5.04 -0.12
N LEU A 144 -5.80 -4.05 -0.43
CA LEU A 144 -5.34 -2.70 -0.75
C LEU A 144 -5.97 -1.71 0.23
N ALA A 145 -5.14 -0.85 0.81
CA ALA A 145 -5.59 0.24 1.68
C ALA A 145 -5.23 1.57 1.01
N TRP A 146 -6.22 2.24 0.46
CA TRP A 146 -6.07 3.50 -0.25
C TRP A 146 -7.08 4.53 0.25
N SER A 147 -6.92 5.78 -0.14
CA SER A 147 -7.77 6.88 0.32
C SER A 147 -9.07 6.99 -0.47
N TYR A 148 -9.04 6.53 -1.70
CA TYR A 148 -10.15 6.59 -2.64
C TYR A 148 -10.06 5.42 -3.61
N PHE A 149 -11.19 4.82 -3.92
CA PHE A 149 -11.33 3.83 -4.99
C PHE A 149 -12.43 4.28 -5.94
N GLN A 150 -12.13 4.28 -7.24
CA GLN A 150 -13.09 4.59 -8.29
C GLN A 150 -14.29 3.63 -8.28
N SER A 151 -14.09 2.41 -7.80
CA SER A 151 -15.12 1.37 -7.67
C SER A 151 -16.07 1.57 -6.48
N MET A 152 -15.95 2.65 -5.70
CA MET A 152 -16.88 2.95 -4.60
C MET A 152 -18.29 3.17 -5.12
N GLU A 153 -19.26 2.42 -4.56
CA GLU A 153 -20.67 2.43 -4.99
C GLU A 153 -21.46 3.52 -4.27
N THR A 154 -21.13 4.80 -4.51
CA THR A 154 -21.92 5.96 -4.04
C THR A 154 -22.40 6.78 -5.23
N ALA A 155 -23.52 7.50 -5.07
CA ALA A 155 -24.08 8.34 -6.13
C ALA A 155 -23.16 9.49 -6.53
N GLU A 156 -22.46 10.07 -5.54
CA GLU A 156 -21.49 11.14 -5.74
C GLU A 156 -20.29 10.62 -6.56
N ASN A 157 -19.75 9.46 -6.20
CA ASN A 157 -18.64 8.84 -6.93
C ASN A 157 -19.05 8.48 -8.36
N ALA A 158 -20.23 7.89 -8.55
CA ALA A 158 -20.72 7.55 -9.89
C ALA A 158 -20.80 8.80 -10.79
N THR A 159 -21.32 9.90 -10.27
CA THR A 159 -21.38 11.18 -10.99
C THR A 159 -19.99 11.73 -11.32
N PHE A 160 -19.08 11.69 -10.36
CA PHE A 160 -17.68 12.12 -10.54
C PHE A 160 -16.95 11.28 -11.61
N VAL A 161 -17.02 9.96 -11.49
CA VAL A 161 -16.36 9.03 -12.42
C VAL A 161 -16.91 9.17 -13.84
N GLU A 162 -18.23 9.33 -14.00
CA GLU A 162 -18.87 9.57 -15.30
C GLU A 162 -18.34 10.86 -15.94
N ALA A 163 -18.32 11.96 -15.18
CA ALA A 163 -17.82 13.26 -15.67
C ALA A 163 -16.33 13.18 -16.02
N PHE A 164 -15.52 12.51 -15.20
CA PHE A 164 -14.10 12.28 -15.45
C PHE A 164 -13.88 11.49 -16.76
N ARG A 165 -14.57 10.35 -16.92
CA ARG A 165 -14.44 9.49 -18.11
C ARG A 165 -14.93 10.19 -19.39
N ARG A 166 -15.98 10.98 -19.30
CA ARG A 166 -16.49 11.78 -20.45
C ARG A 166 -15.43 12.78 -20.94
N ARG A 167 -14.64 13.36 -20.03
CA ARG A 167 -13.65 14.38 -20.36
C ARG A 167 -12.30 13.78 -20.77
N TYR A 168 -11.87 12.70 -20.14
CA TYR A 168 -10.50 12.18 -20.27
C TYR A 168 -10.42 10.82 -20.96
N GLY A 169 -11.55 10.17 -21.23
CA GLY A 169 -11.65 8.88 -21.90
C GLY A 169 -12.21 7.78 -21.02
N ALA A 170 -13.03 6.89 -21.60
CA ALA A 170 -13.75 5.84 -20.88
C ALA A 170 -12.83 4.85 -20.15
N GLU A 171 -11.62 4.64 -20.69
CA GLU A 171 -10.64 3.70 -20.14
C GLU A 171 -9.74 4.31 -19.04
N ARG A 172 -9.95 5.59 -18.72
CA ARG A 172 -9.16 6.25 -17.66
C ARG A 172 -9.67 5.87 -16.28
N VAL A 173 -8.74 5.65 -15.38
CA VAL A 173 -9.00 5.44 -13.96
C VAL A 173 -8.62 6.71 -13.21
N THR A 174 -9.50 7.17 -12.34
CA THR A 174 -9.24 8.31 -11.45
C THR A 174 -8.59 7.83 -10.15
N SER A 175 -8.00 8.74 -9.39
CA SER A 175 -7.30 8.44 -8.15
C SER A 175 -7.56 9.51 -7.08
N ASP A 176 -7.15 9.26 -5.85
CA ASP A 176 -7.21 10.20 -4.73
C ASP A 176 -6.47 11.53 -5.02
N VAL A 177 -5.38 11.47 -5.78
CA VAL A 177 -4.62 12.66 -6.17
C VAL A 177 -5.44 13.54 -7.11
N ILE A 178 -6.15 12.93 -8.06
CA ILE A 178 -7.01 13.64 -9.01
C ILE A 178 -8.21 14.25 -8.29
N GLU A 179 -8.86 13.48 -7.41
CA GLU A 179 -9.98 13.94 -6.60
C GLU A 179 -9.54 15.11 -5.69
N GLY A 180 -8.42 14.98 -5.00
CA GLY A 180 -7.88 16.02 -4.12
C GLY A 180 -7.47 17.31 -4.83
N CYS A 181 -7.31 17.32 -6.15
CA CYS A 181 -7.08 18.53 -6.94
C CYS A 181 -8.37 19.28 -7.28
N LEU A 182 -9.54 18.72 -6.99
CA LEU A 182 -10.84 19.33 -7.25
C LEU A 182 -11.44 20.04 -6.03
N LEU A 183 -10.81 19.88 -4.86
CA LEU A 183 -11.17 20.52 -3.60
C LEU A 183 -10.45 21.87 -3.45
#